data_c031f484276a848b84689efc3295bf9d
#
_entry.id   c031f484276a848b84689efc3295bf9d
#
_cell.length_a   1.000
_cell.length_b   1.000
_cell.length_c   1.000
_cell.angle_alpha   90.00
_cell.angle_beta   90.00
_cell.angle_gamma   90.00
#
_symmetry.space_group_name_H-M   'P 1'
#
loop_
_entity.id
_entity.type
_entity.pdbx_description
1 polymer ?
#
loop_
_entity_poly.entity_id
_entity_poly.type
_entity_poly.pdbx_seq_one_letter_code
_entity_poly.pdbx_strand_id
1 'polypeptide(L)'
;MAATAPESVRTGVLGVPVNVSPDVFQAALALHAGGGGQIVTLNAEMTMAARVDPELGSAIAAADLVIPDGAGVVWALGLQGYRVRRSPGIELARELLVHAASKGWRVALVGASPAVMERLTTRLGQELPGLKFVLTAHGYQREEAWPGLAQQLVGARPDLVLVALGIPRQETWIQRLPGRRGGIWMGVGGSFDVWAGVKKRAPSWMGALQIEWLYRLIQEPSRWRRMLALPEFAWAVLRQG
;
A
#
# COMPACT_ATOMS: atom_id res chain seq x y z
N MET A 1 31.37 0.85 -1.66
CA MET A 1 30.85 -0.17 -0.75
C MET A 1 29.33 -0.18 -0.93
N ALA A 2 28.77 -1.21 -1.52
CA ALA A 2 27.32 -1.38 -1.59
C ALA A 2 26.82 -1.67 -0.18
N ALA A 3 25.96 -0.81 0.37
CA ALA A 3 25.29 -1.06 1.63
C ALA A 3 24.45 -2.33 1.46
N THR A 4 24.76 -3.36 2.22
CA THR A 4 23.95 -4.59 2.30
C THR A 4 22.55 -4.16 2.70
N ALA A 5 21.54 -4.50 1.87
CA ALA A 5 20.15 -4.23 2.20
C ALA A 5 19.84 -4.87 3.57
N PRO A 6 19.12 -4.16 4.46
CA PRO A 6 18.79 -4.72 5.77
C PRO A 6 17.97 -6.00 5.56
N GLU A 7 18.43 -7.11 6.15
CA GLU A 7 17.75 -8.40 6.04
C GLU A 7 16.30 -8.27 6.52
N SER A 8 15.37 -8.43 5.58
CA SER A 8 13.95 -8.53 5.92
C SER A 8 13.62 -10.00 6.22
N VAL A 9 13.09 -10.25 7.41
CA VAL A 9 12.61 -11.58 7.79
C VAL A 9 11.14 -11.72 7.38
N ARG A 10 10.79 -12.75 6.60
CA ARG A 10 9.40 -13.06 6.29
C ARG A 10 8.83 -13.99 7.36
N THR A 11 7.77 -13.54 8.01
CA THR A 11 6.99 -14.27 9.02
C THR A 11 5.50 -14.24 8.67
N GLY A 12 4.62 -14.53 9.60
CA GLY A 12 3.17 -14.50 9.35
C GLY A 12 2.36 -14.06 10.58
N VAL A 13 1.24 -13.39 10.31
CA VAL A 13 0.21 -13.07 11.31
C VAL A 13 -1.09 -13.74 10.90
N LEU A 14 -1.62 -14.63 11.73
CA LEU A 14 -2.82 -15.43 11.43
C LEU A 14 -2.72 -16.21 10.09
N GLY A 15 -1.52 -16.67 9.73
CA GLY A 15 -1.26 -17.36 8.46
C GLY A 15 -1.04 -16.44 7.24
N VAL A 16 -1.20 -15.13 7.40
CA VAL A 16 -0.95 -14.15 6.33
C VAL A 16 0.50 -13.68 6.42
N PRO A 17 1.29 -13.74 5.31
CA PRO A 17 2.70 -13.37 5.35
C PRO A 17 2.89 -11.88 5.60
N VAL A 18 3.98 -11.55 6.31
CA VAL A 18 4.43 -10.18 6.57
C VAL A 18 5.95 -10.15 6.67
N ASN A 19 6.55 -9.08 6.16
CA ASN A 19 7.98 -8.85 6.24
C ASN A 19 8.30 -7.93 7.43
N VAL A 20 9.23 -8.36 8.26
CA VAL A 20 9.82 -7.57 9.33
C VAL A 20 11.12 -6.99 8.80
N SER A 21 11.17 -5.68 8.66
CA SER A 21 12.36 -4.95 8.19
C SER A 21 12.67 -3.80 9.15
N PRO A 22 13.93 -3.55 9.48
CA PRO A 22 14.33 -2.39 10.28
C PRO A 22 14.12 -1.07 9.53
N ASP A 23 14.18 -1.11 8.20
CA ASP A 23 13.96 0.04 7.32
C ASP A 23 13.18 -0.39 6.07
N VAL A 24 11.88 -0.08 6.08
CA VAL A 24 10.95 -0.46 5.01
C VAL A 24 11.22 0.33 3.71
N PHE A 25 11.69 1.57 3.83
CA PHE A 25 12.02 2.37 2.66
C PHE A 25 13.24 1.78 1.92
N GLN A 26 14.30 1.42 2.65
CA GLN A 26 15.44 0.74 2.05
C GLN A 26 15.08 -0.63 1.48
N ALA A 27 14.18 -1.38 2.14
CA ALA A 27 13.66 -2.64 1.59
C ALA A 27 12.91 -2.42 0.27
N ALA A 28 12.12 -1.35 0.15
CA ALA A 28 11.44 -0.99 -1.10
C ALA A 28 12.43 -0.59 -2.21
N LEU A 29 13.49 0.16 -1.87
CA LEU A 29 14.55 0.50 -2.84
C LEU A 29 15.34 -0.73 -3.29
N ALA A 30 15.64 -1.65 -2.39
CA ALA A 30 16.27 -2.92 -2.71
C ALA A 30 15.38 -3.78 -3.64
N LEU A 31 14.07 -3.81 -3.39
CA LEU A 31 13.10 -4.46 -4.26
C LEU A 31 13.15 -3.86 -5.68
N HIS A 32 13.15 -2.52 -5.81
CA HIS A 32 13.29 -1.87 -7.12
C HIS A 32 14.59 -2.28 -7.82
N ALA A 33 15.72 -2.23 -7.13
CA ALA A 33 17.02 -2.59 -7.67
C ALA A 33 17.10 -4.09 -8.07
N GLY A 34 16.34 -4.95 -7.38
CA GLY A 34 16.25 -6.39 -7.67
C GLY A 34 15.31 -6.75 -8.82
N GLY A 35 14.75 -5.77 -9.53
CA GLY A 35 13.85 -6.00 -10.67
C GLY A 35 12.39 -5.66 -10.39
N GLY A 36 12.11 -4.99 -9.29
CA GLY A 36 10.77 -4.53 -8.92
C GLY A 36 9.88 -5.61 -8.32
N GLY A 37 8.65 -5.24 -8.00
CA GLY A 37 7.67 -6.14 -7.43
C GLY A 37 6.50 -5.44 -6.75
N GLN A 38 5.62 -6.23 -6.14
CA GLN A 38 4.44 -5.73 -5.44
C GLN A 38 4.73 -5.51 -3.95
N ILE A 39 4.39 -4.31 -3.47
CA ILE A 39 4.35 -3.99 -2.03
C ILE A 39 2.90 -4.01 -1.57
N VAL A 40 2.62 -4.75 -0.50
CA VAL A 40 1.32 -4.78 0.18
C VAL A 40 1.46 -4.18 1.58
N THR A 41 0.51 -3.31 1.96
CA THR A 41 0.45 -2.67 3.28
C THR A 41 -0.57 -3.40 4.16
N LEU A 42 -0.08 -4.34 4.96
CA LEU A 42 -0.92 -5.25 5.73
C LEU A 42 -1.44 -4.60 7.02
N ASN A 43 -2.75 -4.62 7.20
CA ASN A 43 -3.41 -4.22 8.44
C ASN A 43 -4.38 -5.32 8.92
N ALA A 44 -4.97 -5.15 10.12
CA ALA A 44 -5.87 -6.14 10.71
C ALA A 44 -7.10 -6.44 9.83
N GLU A 45 -7.72 -5.41 9.22
CA GLU A 45 -8.84 -5.57 8.29
C GLU A 45 -8.44 -6.45 7.09
N MET A 46 -7.32 -6.14 6.45
CA MET A 46 -6.80 -6.90 5.32
C MET A 46 -6.41 -8.32 5.71
N THR A 47 -5.81 -8.51 6.90
CA THR A 47 -5.46 -9.83 7.42
C THR A 47 -6.71 -10.70 7.57
N MET A 48 -7.78 -10.17 8.17
CA MET A 48 -9.03 -10.92 8.34
C MET A 48 -9.72 -11.19 7.00
N ALA A 49 -9.73 -10.21 6.08
CA ALA A 49 -10.27 -10.39 4.74
C ALA A 49 -9.53 -11.49 3.95
N ALA A 50 -8.20 -11.53 4.03
CA ALA A 50 -7.38 -12.53 3.33
C ALA A 50 -7.62 -13.98 3.81
N ARG A 51 -8.12 -14.16 5.03
CA ARG A 51 -8.46 -15.49 5.57
C ARG A 51 -9.75 -16.07 5.00
N VAL A 52 -10.64 -15.22 4.49
CA VAL A 52 -11.93 -15.63 3.94
C VAL A 52 -12.04 -15.42 2.43
N ASP A 53 -11.15 -14.61 1.86
CA ASP A 53 -11.02 -14.36 0.42
C ASP A 53 -9.72 -15.00 -0.10
N PRO A 54 -9.80 -16.19 -0.76
CA PRO A 54 -8.62 -16.90 -1.25
C PRO A 54 -7.84 -16.10 -2.31
N GLU A 55 -8.52 -15.26 -3.09
CA GLU A 55 -7.87 -14.46 -4.11
C GLU A 55 -7.00 -13.36 -3.49
N LEU A 56 -7.54 -12.65 -2.50
CA LEU A 56 -6.76 -11.68 -1.73
C LEU A 56 -5.62 -12.36 -0.98
N GLY A 57 -5.88 -13.51 -0.35
CA GLY A 57 -4.86 -14.31 0.33
C GLY A 57 -3.71 -14.68 -0.60
N SER A 58 -4.03 -15.15 -1.81
CA SER A 58 -3.03 -15.50 -2.83
C SER A 58 -2.27 -14.28 -3.33
N ALA A 59 -2.93 -13.13 -3.53
CA ALA A 59 -2.29 -11.90 -3.95
C ALA A 59 -1.28 -11.38 -2.90
N ILE A 60 -1.63 -11.46 -1.61
CA ILE A 60 -0.73 -11.09 -0.52
C ILE A 60 0.43 -12.09 -0.41
N ALA A 61 0.16 -13.39 -0.55
CA ALA A 61 1.19 -14.43 -0.48
C ALA A 61 2.23 -14.30 -1.60
N ALA A 62 1.78 -13.90 -2.79
CA ALA A 62 2.62 -13.68 -3.98
C ALA A 62 3.30 -12.30 -3.99
N ALA A 63 2.98 -11.39 -3.06
CA ALA A 63 3.61 -10.09 -2.98
C ALA A 63 5.09 -10.22 -2.56
N ASP A 64 5.93 -9.38 -3.15
CA ASP A 64 7.38 -9.40 -2.96
C ASP A 64 7.78 -8.77 -1.61
N LEU A 65 7.01 -7.79 -1.14
CA LEU A 65 7.20 -7.13 0.15
C LEU A 65 5.85 -6.85 0.80
N VAL A 66 5.59 -7.42 1.98
CA VAL A 66 4.37 -7.19 2.76
C VAL A 66 4.75 -6.45 4.05
N ILE A 67 4.37 -5.17 4.16
CA ILE A 67 4.78 -4.33 5.28
C ILE A 67 3.68 -4.19 6.35
N PRO A 68 4.02 -4.10 7.65
CA PRO A 68 3.07 -3.93 8.74
C PRO A 68 2.60 -2.46 8.82
N ASP A 69 1.45 -2.14 8.20
CA ASP A 69 0.85 -0.80 8.23
C ASP A 69 0.02 -0.56 9.48
N GLY A 70 -0.77 -1.55 9.91
CA GLY A 70 -1.72 -1.38 11.01
C GLY A 70 -1.15 -1.68 12.38
N ALA A 71 -1.65 -0.94 13.41
CA ALA A 71 -1.32 -1.16 14.82
C ALA A 71 -1.54 -2.61 15.28
N GLY A 72 -2.62 -3.24 14.83
CA GLY A 72 -2.95 -4.63 15.17
C GLY A 72 -1.89 -5.61 14.68
N VAL A 73 -1.39 -5.44 13.44
CA VAL A 73 -0.33 -6.30 12.88
C VAL A 73 0.97 -6.12 13.65
N VAL A 74 1.35 -4.88 13.98
CA VAL A 74 2.53 -4.59 14.81
C VAL A 74 2.41 -5.20 16.20
N TRP A 75 1.23 -5.09 16.82
CA TRP A 75 0.95 -5.73 18.11
C TRP A 75 1.07 -7.26 18.05
N ALA A 76 0.48 -7.90 17.04
CA ALA A 76 0.58 -9.34 16.85
C ALA A 76 2.03 -9.81 16.66
N LEU A 77 2.82 -9.08 15.88
CA LEU A 77 4.25 -9.33 15.70
C LEU A 77 5.02 -9.16 17.02
N GLY A 78 4.62 -8.16 17.83
CA GLY A 78 5.19 -7.94 19.16
C GLY A 78 4.98 -9.14 20.10
N LEU A 79 3.81 -9.78 20.07
CA LEU A 79 3.54 -11.02 20.84
C LEU A 79 4.40 -12.20 20.37
N GLN A 80 4.80 -12.22 19.10
CA GLN A 80 5.73 -13.20 18.53
C GLN A 80 7.22 -12.88 18.80
N GLY A 81 7.50 -11.81 19.56
CA GLY A 81 8.87 -11.40 19.92
C GLY A 81 9.54 -10.45 18.90
N TYR A 82 8.87 -10.05 17.83
CA TYR A 82 9.45 -9.11 16.87
C TYR A 82 9.28 -7.66 17.35
N ARG A 83 10.37 -6.90 17.31
CA ARG A 83 10.35 -5.45 17.53
C ARG A 83 10.21 -4.71 16.20
N VAL A 84 8.99 -4.37 15.84
CA VAL A 84 8.66 -3.74 14.55
C VAL A 84 8.10 -2.35 14.78
N ARG A 85 8.52 -1.38 13.98
CA ARG A 85 7.85 -0.09 13.90
C ARG A 85 6.71 -0.19 12.90
N ARG A 86 5.59 0.46 13.22
CA ARG A 86 4.51 0.65 12.25
C ARG A 86 5.04 1.42 11.05
N SER A 87 4.77 0.92 9.84
CA SER A 87 5.15 1.54 8.57
C SER A 87 3.89 1.91 7.78
N PRO A 88 3.29 3.10 8.01
CA PRO A 88 2.09 3.50 7.31
C PRO A 88 2.32 3.57 5.80
N GLY A 89 1.48 2.86 5.04
CA GLY A 89 1.61 2.80 3.58
C GLY A 89 1.58 4.16 2.91
N ILE A 90 0.78 5.11 3.43
CA ILE A 90 0.74 6.49 2.93
C ILE A 90 2.08 7.22 3.10
N GLU A 91 2.83 6.94 4.17
CA GLU A 91 4.15 7.55 4.42
C GLU A 91 5.20 6.95 3.49
N LEU A 92 5.28 5.61 3.43
CA LEU A 92 6.19 4.95 2.49
C LEU A 92 5.94 5.39 1.05
N ALA A 93 4.70 5.42 0.61
CA ALA A 93 4.38 5.85 -0.75
C ALA A 93 4.77 7.33 -1.00
N ARG A 94 4.65 8.20 0.03
CA ARG A 94 5.10 9.59 -0.08
C ARG A 94 6.62 9.70 -0.16
N GLU A 95 7.35 8.94 0.63
CA GLU A 95 8.81 8.87 0.57
C GLU A 95 9.30 8.35 -0.80
N LEU A 96 8.62 7.33 -1.35
CA LEU A 96 8.90 6.83 -2.69
C LEU A 96 8.63 7.89 -3.77
N LEU A 97 7.58 8.71 -3.65
CA LEU A 97 7.32 9.83 -4.59
C LEU A 97 8.42 10.91 -4.50
N VAL A 98 8.86 11.25 -3.29
CA VAL A 98 9.98 12.20 -3.10
C VAL A 98 11.26 11.65 -3.72
N HIS A 99 11.55 10.38 -3.50
CA HIS A 99 12.69 9.70 -4.12
C HIS A 99 12.58 9.67 -5.65
N ALA A 100 11.39 9.33 -6.17
CA ALA A 100 11.11 9.31 -7.59
C ALA A 100 11.38 10.69 -8.25
N ALA A 101 10.93 11.77 -7.60
CA ALA A 101 11.20 13.13 -8.06
C ALA A 101 12.72 13.44 -8.12
N SER A 102 13.48 13.02 -7.10
CA SER A 102 14.93 13.25 -7.01
C SER A 102 15.73 12.41 -8.00
N LYS A 103 15.25 11.21 -8.36
CA LYS A 103 15.94 10.27 -9.25
C LYS A 103 15.42 10.30 -10.68
N GLY A 104 14.39 11.09 -10.94
CA GLY A 104 13.76 11.18 -12.25
C GLY A 104 13.03 9.89 -12.66
N TRP A 105 12.53 9.14 -11.67
CA TRP A 105 11.75 7.92 -11.89
C TRP A 105 10.46 8.19 -12.63
N ARG A 106 10.03 7.22 -13.41
CA ARG A 106 8.78 7.20 -14.17
C ARG A 106 7.66 6.76 -13.25
N VAL A 107 6.70 7.66 -12.96
CA VAL A 107 5.62 7.41 -12.00
C VAL A 107 4.31 7.21 -12.74
N ALA A 108 3.56 6.19 -12.35
CA ALA A 108 2.19 5.99 -12.78
C ALA A 108 1.23 6.01 -11.59
N LEU A 109 0.06 6.62 -11.79
CA LEU A 109 -1.01 6.71 -10.79
C LEU A 109 -2.30 6.11 -11.37
N VAL A 110 -2.89 5.15 -10.67
CA VAL A 110 -4.12 4.47 -11.11
C VAL A 110 -5.13 4.44 -9.98
N GLY A 111 -6.35 4.89 -10.21
CA GLY A 111 -7.43 4.78 -9.22
C GLY A 111 -8.04 6.11 -8.84
N ALA A 112 -8.79 6.13 -7.73
CA ALA A 112 -9.59 7.25 -7.25
C ALA A 112 -10.62 7.75 -8.28
N SER A 113 -11.35 8.83 -7.97
CA SER A 113 -12.29 9.46 -8.91
C SER A 113 -11.55 10.37 -9.90
N PRO A 114 -12.17 10.73 -11.06
CA PRO A 114 -11.58 11.67 -12.00
C PRO A 114 -11.17 13.00 -11.34
N ALA A 115 -12.05 13.58 -10.53
CA ALA A 115 -11.77 14.85 -9.85
C ALA A 115 -10.64 14.74 -8.81
N VAL A 116 -10.53 13.60 -8.12
CA VAL A 116 -9.40 13.33 -7.20
C VAL A 116 -8.11 13.19 -7.97
N MET A 117 -8.09 12.46 -9.09
CA MET A 117 -6.91 12.27 -9.91
C MET A 117 -6.36 13.59 -10.45
N GLU A 118 -7.22 14.45 -10.97
CA GLU A 118 -6.87 15.79 -11.48
C GLU A 118 -6.23 16.66 -10.38
N ARG A 119 -6.88 16.76 -9.22
CA ARG A 119 -6.33 17.51 -8.07
C ARG A 119 -5.03 16.94 -7.56
N LEU A 120 -4.93 15.61 -7.51
CA LEU A 120 -3.74 14.88 -7.07
C LEU A 120 -2.53 15.19 -7.95
N THR A 121 -2.69 15.04 -9.27
CA THR A 121 -1.60 15.29 -10.23
C THR A 121 -1.15 16.74 -10.20
N THR A 122 -2.09 17.69 -10.13
CA THR A 122 -1.79 19.13 -10.00
C THR A 122 -0.99 19.41 -8.73
N ARG A 123 -1.45 18.93 -7.57
CA ARG A 123 -0.76 19.16 -6.29
C ARG A 123 0.60 18.49 -6.22
N LEU A 124 0.69 17.23 -6.62
CA LEU A 124 1.97 16.51 -6.62
C LEU A 124 2.97 17.16 -7.59
N GLY A 125 2.52 17.65 -8.75
CA GLY A 125 3.37 18.37 -9.68
C GLY A 125 3.91 19.70 -9.11
N GLN A 126 3.10 20.40 -8.31
CA GLN A 126 3.52 21.62 -7.61
C GLN A 126 4.46 21.34 -6.42
N GLU A 127 4.14 20.34 -5.62
CA GLU A 127 4.93 19.97 -4.43
C GLU A 127 6.24 19.25 -4.78
N LEU A 128 6.25 18.50 -5.87
CA LEU A 128 7.37 17.67 -6.32
C LEU A 128 7.62 17.88 -7.84
N PRO A 129 8.14 19.03 -8.25
CA PRO A 129 8.27 19.39 -9.68
C PRO A 129 9.18 18.46 -10.49
N GLY A 130 9.98 17.60 -9.82
CA GLY A 130 10.80 16.58 -10.49
C GLY A 130 10.06 15.30 -10.86
N LEU A 131 8.77 15.14 -10.48
CA LEU A 131 8.00 13.94 -10.82
C LEU A 131 7.73 13.84 -12.32
N LYS A 132 7.99 12.64 -12.87
CA LYS A 132 7.71 12.30 -14.28
C LYS A 132 6.50 11.38 -14.35
N PHE A 133 5.31 11.94 -14.46
CA PHE A 133 4.11 11.12 -14.68
C PHE A 133 4.13 10.55 -16.10
N VAL A 134 4.22 9.23 -16.22
CA VAL A 134 4.17 8.51 -17.50
C VAL A 134 2.79 7.98 -17.82
N LEU A 135 1.94 7.81 -16.81
CA LEU A 135 0.54 7.45 -16.96
C LEU A 135 -0.24 7.88 -15.72
N THR A 136 -1.43 8.45 -15.94
CA THR A 136 -2.41 8.70 -14.88
C THR A 136 -3.79 8.27 -15.36
N ALA A 137 -4.49 7.45 -14.55
CA ALA A 137 -5.82 6.95 -14.90
C ALA A 137 -6.71 6.86 -13.65
N HIS A 138 -7.93 7.39 -13.73
CA HIS A 138 -8.89 7.26 -12.64
C HIS A 138 -9.46 5.82 -12.54
N GLY A 139 -10.00 5.45 -11.38
CA GLY A 139 -10.50 4.10 -11.11
C GLY A 139 -11.91 3.78 -11.64
N TYR A 140 -12.59 4.77 -12.21
CA TYR A 140 -13.96 4.65 -12.75
C TYR A 140 -13.94 4.40 -14.27
N GLN A 141 -13.08 3.46 -14.69
CA GLN A 141 -13.02 3.00 -16.08
C GLN A 141 -14.15 2.01 -16.36
N ARG A 142 -14.59 1.93 -17.62
CA ARG A 142 -15.44 0.83 -18.09
C ARG A 142 -14.64 -0.48 -18.04
N GLU A 143 -15.33 -1.60 -17.86
CA GLU A 143 -14.69 -2.91 -17.73
C GLU A 143 -13.76 -3.22 -18.92
N GLU A 144 -14.22 -2.88 -20.12
CA GLU A 144 -13.50 -3.13 -21.38
C GLU A 144 -12.21 -2.28 -21.52
N ALA A 145 -12.08 -1.20 -20.77
CA ALA A 145 -10.92 -0.31 -20.85
C ALA A 145 -9.71 -0.82 -20.02
N TRP A 146 -9.96 -1.68 -19.00
CA TRP A 146 -8.91 -2.13 -18.11
C TRP A 146 -7.78 -2.92 -18.78
N PRO A 147 -8.03 -3.84 -19.76
CA PRO A 147 -6.95 -4.52 -20.47
C PRO A 147 -6.07 -3.57 -21.26
N GLY A 148 -6.65 -2.57 -21.95
CA GLY A 148 -5.90 -1.57 -22.68
C GLY A 148 -5.06 -0.67 -21.76
N LEU A 149 -5.61 -0.27 -20.61
CA LEU A 149 -4.89 0.47 -19.57
C LEU A 149 -3.70 -0.34 -19.03
N ALA A 150 -3.89 -1.63 -18.78
CA ALA A 150 -2.83 -2.52 -18.32
C ALA A 150 -1.67 -2.61 -19.34
N GLN A 151 -1.99 -2.73 -20.63
CA GLN A 151 -0.97 -2.74 -21.70
C GLN A 151 -0.20 -1.42 -21.79
N GLN A 152 -0.90 -0.28 -21.73
CA GLN A 152 -0.27 1.04 -21.73
C GLN A 152 0.66 1.21 -20.53
N LEU A 153 0.21 0.77 -19.35
CA LEU A 153 0.96 0.87 -18.11
C LEU A 153 2.26 0.05 -18.17
N VAL A 154 2.17 -1.22 -18.61
CA VAL A 154 3.35 -2.09 -18.78
C VAL A 154 4.27 -1.54 -19.86
N GLY A 155 3.74 -1.06 -20.98
CA GLY A 155 4.51 -0.43 -22.06
C GLY A 155 5.22 0.86 -21.63
N ALA A 156 4.63 1.60 -20.71
CA ALA A 156 5.24 2.80 -20.14
C ALA A 156 6.44 2.50 -19.23
N ARG A 157 6.67 1.25 -18.81
CA ARG A 157 7.78 0.82 -17.94
C ARG A 157 8.00 1.77 -16.74
N PRO A 158 7.00 1.96 -15.88
CA PRO A 158 7.14 2.85 -14.73
C PRO A 158 8.07 2.25 -13.67
N ASP A 159 8.83 3.11 -12.99
CA ASP A 159 9.64 2.73 -11.82
C ASP A 159 8.79 2.65 -10.54
N LEU A 160 7.70 3.43 -10.49
CA LEU A 160 6.76 3.45 -9.37
C LEU A 160 5.31 3.51 -9.88
N VAL A 161 4.48 2.56 -9.45
CA VAL A 161 3.03 2.54 -9.72
C VAL A 161 2.28 2.55 -8.40
N LEU A 162 1.48 3.58 -8.18
CA LEU A 162 0.58 3.68 -7.03
C LEU A 162 -0.86 3.42 -7.47
N VAL A 163 -1.53 2.49 -6.77
CA VAL A 163 -2.86 2.03 -7.14
C VAL A 163 -3.86 2.30 -6.01
N ALA A 164 -4.91 3.06 -6.29
CA ALA A 164 -5.96 3.46 -5.35
C ALA A 164 -7.34 2.95 -5.78
N LEU A 165 -7.51 1.63 -5.83
CA LEU A 165 -8.77 0.96 -6.22
C LEU A 165 -9.53 0.39 -5.01
N GLY A 166 -8.92 0.45 -3.81
CA GLY A 166 -9.43 -0.17 -2.59
C GLY A 166 -9.17 -1.67 -2.52
N ILE A 167 -9.24 -2.20 -1.27
CA ILE A 167 -9.09 -3.62 -0.96
C ILE A 167 -10.41 -4.34 -1.28
N PRO A 168 -10.37 -5.54 -1.89
CA PRO A 168 -9.20 -6.31 -2.35
C PRO A 168 -8.73 -5.96 -3.77
N ARG A 169 -9.49 -5.13 -4.49
CA ARG A 169 -9.34 -4.90 -5.93
C ARG A 169 -7.95 -4.44 -6.35
N GLN A 170 -7.29 -3.58 -5.56
CA GLN A 170 -5.96 -3.07 -5.90
C GLN A 170 -4.89 -4.16 -5.83
N GLU A 171 -4.92 -5.03 -4.80
CA GLU A 171 -3.94 -6.10 -4.62
C GLU A 171 -4.08 -7.16 -5.71
N THR A 172 -5.31 -7.60 -5.97
CA THR A 172 -5.61 -8.63 -6.97
C THR A 172 -5.38 -8.12 -8.40
N TRP A 173 -5.71 -6.84 -8.68
CA TRP A 173 -5.45 -6.24 -9.98
C TRP A 173 -3.94 -6.14 -10.26
N ILE A 174 -3.14 -5.65 -9.30
CA ILE A 174 -1.68 -5.60 -9.44
C ILE A 174 -1.12 -7.00 -9.67
N GLN A 175 -1.55 -7.97 -8.90
CA GLN A 175 -1.06 -9.34 -8.98
C GLN A 175 -1.34 -10.00 -10.34
N ARG A 176 -2.48 -9.69 -10.96
CA ARG A 176 -2.88 -10.22 -12.28
C ARG A 176 -2.16 -9.57 -13.47
N LEU A 177 -1.47 -8.44 -13.28
CA LEU A 177 -0.82 -7.74 -14.38
C LEU A 177 0.38 -8.54 -14.91
N PRO A 178 0.38 -8.95 -16.19
CA PRO A 178 1.54 -9.54 -16.80
C PRO A 178 2.64 -8.48 -16.98
N GLY A 179 3.90 -8.87 -16.77
CA GLY A 179 5.03 -7.98 -17.05
C GLY A 179 5.23 -6.83 -16.05
N ARG A 180 4.68 -6.91 -14.83
CA ARG A 180 4.87 -5.94 -13.75
C ARG A 180 6.31 -5.86 -13.19
N ARG A 181 7.30 -6.37 -13.92
CA ARG A 181 8.71 -6.32 -13.52
C ARG A 181 9.32 -4.97 -13.91
N GLY A 182 10.33 -4.54 -13.16
CA GLY A 182 11.09 -3.32 -13.42
C GLY A 182 10.69 -2.12 -12.59
N GLY A 183 9.58 -2.18 -11.80
CA GLY A 183 9.13 -1.10 -10.94
C GLY A 183 8.47 -1.58 -9.66
N ILE A 184 8.25 -0.67 -8.72
CA ILE A 184 7.49 -0.89 -7.49
C ILE A 184 6.00 -0.69 -7.79
N TRP A 185 5.17 -1.66 -7.41
CA TRP A 185 3.72 -1.63 -7.54
C TRP A 185 3.08 -1.67 -6.16
N MET A 186 2.35 -0.64 -5.78
CA MET A 186 1.86 -0.51 -4.41
C MET A 186 0.41 -0.06 -4.35
N GLY A 187 -0.44 -0.83 -3.65
CA GLY A 187 -1.79 -0.44 -3.28
C GLY A 187 -1.75 0.63 -2.19
N VAL A 188 -2.38 1.79 -2.43
CA VAL A 188 -2.37 2.94 -1.51
C VAL A 188 -3.74 3.35 -1.01
N GLY A 189 -4.81 2.70 -1.49
CA GLY A 189 -6.18 2.94 -1.05
C GLY A 189 -6.56 4.42 -1.06
N GLY A 190 -7.05 4.92 0.06
CA GLY A 190 -7.50 6.31 0.21
C GLY A 190 -6.40 7.38 0.27
N SER A 191 -5.14 7.05 0.04
CA SER A 191 -4.05 8.04 0.11
C SER A 191 -4.18 9.14 -0.95
N PHE A 192 -4.75 8.81 -2.11
CA PHE A 192 -5.00 9.79 -3.17
C PHE A 192 -6.00 10.88 -2.74
N ASP A 193 -7.07 10.49 -2.03
CA ASP A 193 -8.04 11.46 -1.49
C ASP A 193 -7.39 12.42 -0.49
N VAL A 194 -6.45 11.91 0.33
CA VAL A 194 -5.71 12.71 1.31
C VAL A 194 -4.76 13.67 0.61
N TRP A 195 -3.96 13.19 -0.33
CA TRP A 195 -3.00 14.04 -1.06
C TRP A 195 -3.68 15.03 -1.98
N ALA A 196 -4.84 14.69 -2.55
CA ALA A 196 -5.68 15.63 -3.30
C ALA A 196 -6.38 16.68 -2.40
N GLY A 197 -6.29 16.55 -1.07
CA GLY A 197 -6.93 17.45 -0.10
C GLY A 197 -8.45 17.30 -0.02
N VAL A 198 -9.00 16.19 -0.52
CA VAL A 198 -10.44 15.86 -0.45
C VAL A 198 -10.79 15.29 0.92
N LYS A 199 -9.89 14.47 1.48
CA LYS A 199 -10.02 13.94 2.85
C LYS A 199 -8.90 14.47 3.74
N LYS A 200 -9.21 14.67 5.02
CA LYS A 200 -8.21 15.06 6.01
C LYS A 200 -7.55 13.80 6.60
N ARG A 201 -6.24 13.85 6.79
CA ARG A 201 -5.53 12.83 7.57
C ARG A 201 -5.86 13.01 9.06
N ALA A 202 -5.85 11.89 9.80
CA ALA A 202 -5.95 11.94 11.25
C ALA A 202 -4.83 12.82 11.83
N PRO A 203 -5.12 13.62 12.89
CA PRO A 203 -4.07 14.35 13.60
C PRO A 203 -2.95 13.43 14.07
N SER A 204 -1.71 13.93 14.11
CA SER A 204 -0.53 13.12 14.43
C SER A 204 -0.60 12.42 15.79
N TRP A 205 -1.27 13.05 16.79
CA TRP A 205 -1.46 12.45 18.10
C TRP A 205 -2.36 11.20 18.06
N MET A 206 -3.33 11.12 17.13
CA MET A 206 -4.14 9.91 16.94
C MET A 206 -3.31 8.78 16.32
N GLY A 207 -2.35 9.12 15.47
CA GLY A 207 -1.37 8.15 14.98
C GLY A 207 -0.48 7.61 16.08
N ALA A 208 0.02 8.49 16.96
CA ALA A 208 0.83 8.11 18.12
C ALA A 208 0.06 7.19 19.10
N LEU A 209 -1.24 7.45 19.29
CA LEU A 209 -2.14 6.61 20.10
C LEU A 209 -2.68 5.38 19.35
N GLN A 210 -2.32 5.18 18.09
CA GLN A 210 -2.76 4.06 17.26
C GLN A 210 -4.28 4.01 16.99
N ILE A 211 -4.98 5.17 17.08
CA ILE A 211 -6.44 5.30 16.92
C ILE A 211 -6.85 6.01 15.61
N GLU A 212 -6.00 6.01 14.58
CA GLU A 212 -6.35 6.57 13.25
C GLU A 212 -7.59 5.90 12.64
N TRP A 213 -7.83 4.62 12.96
CA TRP A 213 -9.03 3.90 12.52
C TRP A 213 -10.32 4.55 13.01
N LEU A 214 -10.33 5.10 14.23
CA LEU A 214 -11.49 5.80 14.79
C LEU A 214 -11.76 7.11 14.04
N TYR A 215 -10.71 7.85 13.70
CA TYR A 215 -10.84 9.07 12.89
C TYR A 215 -11.44 8.77 11.51
N ARG A 216 -10.97 7.70 10.87
CA ARG A 216 -11.51 7.24 9.58
C ARG A 216 -12.97 6.79 9.70
N LEU A 217 -13.35 6.17 10.81
CA LEU A 217 -14.74 5.77 11.07
C LEU A 217 -15.64 7.01 11.26
N ILE A 218 -15.17 8.05 11.94
CA ILE A 218 -15.91 9.31 12.12
C ILE A 218 -16.12 10.01 10.76
N GLN A 219 -15.11 10.02 9.90
CA GLN A 219 -15.23 10.61 8.55
C GLN A 219 -16.12 9.77 7.61
N GLU A 220 -16.12 8.46 7.77
CA GLU A 220 -16.87 7.51 6.94
C GLU A 220 -17.60 6.49 7.84
N PRO A 221 -18.77 6.86 8.41
CA PRO A 221 -19.52 5.95 9.29
C PRO A 221 -19.90 4.61 8.65
N SER A 222 -20.05 4.56 7.31
CA SER A 222 -20.32 3.34 6.57
C SER A 222 -19.24 2.25 6.74
N ARG A 223 -18.04 2.63 7.21
CA ARG A 223 -16.93 1.68 7.49
C ARG A 223 -17.12 0.87 8.78
N TRP A 224 -18.16 1.10 9.57
CA TRP A 224 -18.35 0.42 10.85
C TRP A 224 -18.27 -1.12 10.73
N ARG A 225 -18.83 -1.69 9.65
CA ARG A 225 -18.75 -3.15 9.39
C ARG A 225 -17.31 -3.64 9.25
N ARG A 226 -16.44 -2.85 8.65
CA ARG A 226 -15.01 -3.17 8.50
C ARG A 226 -14.27 -3.09 9.83
N MET A 227 -14.75 -2.23 10.75
CA MET A 227 -14.15 -2.11 12.09
C MET A 227 -14.43 -3.32 12.97
N LEU A 228 -15.45 -4.14 12.68
CA LEU A 228 -15.68 -5.42 13.35
C LEU A 228 -14.51 -6.40 13.19
N ALA A 229 -13.74 -6.25 12.12
CA ALA A 229 -12.52 -7.04 11.92
C ALA A 229 -11.45 -6.79 13.02
N LEU A 230 -11.47 -5.63 13.71
CA LEU A 230 -10.47 -5.33 14.73
C LEU A 230 -10.59 -6.20 15.99
N PRO A 231 -11.77 -6.30 16.66
CA PRO A 231 -11.93 -7.22 17.79
C PRO A 231 -11.79 -8.70 17.36
N GLU A 232 -12.29 -9.06 16.17
CA GLU A 232 -12.12 -10.42 15.64
C GLU A 232 -10.64 -10.77 15.41
N PHE A 233 -9.87 -9.84 14.87
CA PHE A 233 -8.43 -9.98 14.71
C PHE A 233 -7.73 -10.16 16.06
N ALA A 234 -8.01 -9.28 17.02
CA ALA A 234 -7.39 -9.35 18.35
C ALA A 234 -7.68 -10.69 19.03
N TRP A 235 -8.93 -11.15 18.97
CA TRP A 235 -9.32 -12.43 19.53
C TRP A 235 -8.66 -13.63 18.83
N ALA A 236 -8.56 -13.59 17.48
CA ALA A 236 -7.89 -14.63 16.72
C ALA A 236 -6.40 -14.72 17.06
N VAL A 237 -5.72 -13.57 17.21
CA VAL A 237 -4.29 -13.50 17.59
C VAL A 237 -4.08 -14.12 19.00
N LEU A 238 -4.93 -13.76 19.98
CA LEU A 238 -4.81 -14.29 21.34
C LEU A 238 -5.09 -15.80 21.45
N ARG A 239 -5.81 -16.38 20.48
CA ARG A 239 -6.06 -17.83 20.43
C ARG A 239 -4.97 -18.64 19.75
N GLN A 240 -4.07 -17.99 19.02
CA GLN A 240 -2.95 -18.68 18.36
C GLN A 240 -1.70 -18.79 19.25
N GLY A 241 -1.61 -18.00 20.31
CA GLY A 241 -0.56 -18.08 21.34
C GLY A 241 -1.02 -18.93 22.50
#